data_f1cd191a3d4c3d44ec349f848582d38e
#
_entry.id   f1cd191a3d4c3d44ec349f848582d38e
#
_cell.length_a   1.000
_cell.length_b   1.000
_cell.length_c   1.000
_cell.angle_alpha   90.00
_cell.angle_beta   90.00
_cell.angle_gamma   90.00
#
_symmetry.space_group_name_H-M   'P 1'
#
loop_
_entity.id
_entity.type
_entity.pdbx_description
1 polymer ?
#
loop_
_entity_poly.entity_id
_entity_poly.type
_entity_poly.pdbx_seq_one_letter_code
_entity_poly.pdbx_strand_id
1 'polypeptide(L)'
;AASDVYKRQRMNCLCCGKPLRTPDETGWHKACIKRFFGTTKLPEIEIDDKTLNLLATETTNKGFTVPGVQKKLSLHLVSDSRKPRLTLVNYPTGYILKPQVAEFEALPESEQLIMTMADMAGISTVPHALIKGNAGLAYITKRVDRNLTSDKVEMLAMEDFCQLDLRLTQDQYKGSYERCAKVIERYSSRVGFDMTELFMRLVFSFVTGNSDMHLKNFSLIETAEKSGEYVLSPAYDLLPVNVILPADIEQTALTLNGKKRNIRRKDFYSFAYKCGIPKNSAENMIKRVVSLKEKYEAMCRDSLLSDNLKECFIRLINERCDILS
;
A
#
# COMPACT_ATOMS: atom_id res chain seq x y z
N ALA A 1 -12.75 -40.74 1.95
CA ALA A 1 -11.50 -40.44 2.67
C ALA A 1 -10.66 -39.31 2.00
N ALA A 2 -10.88 -39.00 0.70
CA ALA A 2 -10.17 -37.90 0.02
C ALA A 2 -10.84 -36.53 0.21
N SER A 3 -12.11 -36.47 0.64
CA SER A 3 -12.87 -35.22 0.81
C SER A 3 -12.60 -34.48 2.12
N ASP A 4 -12.00 -35.13 3.12
CA ASP A 4 -11.78 -34.55 4.44
C ASP A 4 -10.41 -33.86 4.58
N VAL A 5 -9.48 -34.12 3.68
CA VAL A 5 -8.16 -33.44 3.66
C VAL A 5 -8.27 -32.01 3.16
N TYR A 6 -9.23 -31.72 2.26
CA TYR A 6 -9.47 -30.37 1.74
C TYR A 6 -10.17 -29.41 2.73
N LYS A 7 -10.77 -29.93 3.80
CA LYS A 7 -11.52 -29.12 4.78
C LYS A 7 -10.68 -28.51 5.90
N ARG A 8 -9.37 -28.69 5.93
CA ARG A 8 -8.46 -28.14 6.97
C ARG A 8 -7.43 -27.13 6.47
N GLN A 9 -7.65 -26.44 5.38
CA GLN A 9 -6.93 -25.19 5.16
C GLN A 9 -7.42 -24.18 6.23
N ARG A 10 -6.58 -23.95 7.24
CA ARG A 10 -6.81 -22.89 8.23
C ARG A 10 -6.96 -21.57 7.48
N MET A 11 -8.18 -21.07 7.34
CA MET A 11 -8.41 -19.76 6.73
C MET A 11 -7.73 -18.71 7.60
N ASN A 12 -6.92 -17.86 6.97
CA ASN A 12 -6.29 -16.75 7.64
C ASN A 12 -7.22 -15.53 7.61
N CYS A 13 -7.10 -14.69 8.63
CA CYS A 13 -7.82 -13.42 8.72
C CYS A 13 -7.39 -12.48 7.59
N LEU A 14 -8.34 -12.03 6.79
CA LEU A 14 -8.13 -11.12 5.66
C LEU A 14 -7.58 -9.73 6.06
N CYS A 15 -7.60 -9.39 7.35
CA CYS A 15 -7.03 -8.16 7.88
C CYS A 15 -5.59 -8.33 8.36
N CYS A 16 -5.32 -9.31 9.23
CA CYS A 16 -4.02 -9.44 9.89
C CYS A 16 -3.18 -10.64 9.43
N GLY A 17 -3.68 -11.45 8.50
CA GLY A 17 -2.98 -12.63 7.96
C GLY A 17 -2.84 -13.81 8.93
N LYS A 18 -3.25 -13.68 10.21
CA LYS A 18 -3.13 -14.74 11.21
C LYS A 18 -4.29 -15.75 11.10
N PRO A 19 -4.07 -17.04 11.48
CA PRO A 19 -5.12 -18.04 11.45
C PRO A 19 -6.38 -17.63 12.23
N LEU A 20 -7.56 -17.86 11.68
CA LEU A 20 -8.82 -17.66 12.37
C LEU A 20 -8.93 -18.61 13.56
N ARG A 21 -9.56 -18.14 14.64
CA ARG A 21 -9.59 -18.83 15.94
C ARG A 21 -10.81 -19.70 16.13
N THR A 22 -11.94 -19.29 15.56
CA THR A 22 -13.23 -19.93 15.76
C THR A 22 -13.95 -20.13 14.42
N PRO A 23 -14.81 -21.17 14.27
CA PRO A 23 -15.54 -21.45 13.04
C PRO A 23 -16.54 -20.36 12.61
N ASP A 24 -16.97 -19.52 13.56
CA ASP A 24 -17.91 -18.41 13.32
C ASP A 24 -17.23 -17.13 12.79
N GLU A 25 -15.90 -17.11 12.72
CA GLU A 25 -15.14 -16.02 12.11
C GLU A 25 -15.21 -16.12 10.58
N THR A 26 -15.98 -15.26 9.97
CA THR A 26 -16.22 -15.22 8.51
C THR A 26 -15.14 -14.45 7.75
N GLY A 27 -13.89 -14.93 7.84
CA GLY A 27 -12.73 -14.33 7.16
C GLY A 27 -12.03 -13.21 7.95
N TRP A 28 -12.58 -12.75 9.06
CA TRP A 28 -11.96 -11.72 9.92
C TRP A 28 -12.11 -12.08 11.41
N HIS A 29 -11.06 -11.80 12.21
CA HIS A 29 -11.21 -11.82 13.66
C HIS A 29 -12.15 -10.70 14.14
N LYS A 30 -12.97 -10.96 15.14
CA LYS A 30 -13.84 -9.94 15.79
C LYS A 30 -13.03 -8.71 16.26
N ALA A 31 -11.83 -8.94 16.80
CA ALA A 31 -10.93 -7.85 17.21
C ALA A 31 -10.43 -6.99 16.01
N CYS A 32 -10.17 -7.61 14.87
CA CYS A 32 -9.79 -6.91 13.64
C CYS A 32 -10.94 -6.05 13.11
N ILE A 33 -12.16 -6.59 13.10
CA ILE A 33 -13.37 -5.83 12.70
C ILE A 33 -13.52 -4.58 13.58
N LYS A 34 -13.48 -4.76 14.91
CA LYS A 34 -13.61 -3.65 15.86
C LYS A 34 -12.51 -2.60 15.66
N ARG A 35 -11.26 -3.01 15.48
CA ARG A 35 -10.14 -2.10 15.26
C ARG A 35 -10.24 -1.34 13.93
N PHE A 36 -10.65 -2.01 12.86
CA PHE A 36 -10.66 -1.44 11.52
C PHE A 36 -11.90 -0.59 11.26
N PHE A 37 -13.09 -1.11 11.60
CA PHE A 37 -14.38 -0.46 11.31
C PHE A 37 -15.02 0.22 12.53
N GLY A 38 -14.59 -0.11 13.76
CA GLY A 38 -15.28 0.34 14.98
C GLY A 38 -16.59 -0.43 15.27
N THR A 39 -16.97 -1.39 14.43
CA THR A 39 -18.21 -2.17 14.52
C THR A 39 -17.99 -3.54 15.15
N THR A 40 -19.06 -4.20 15.59
CA THR A 40 -19.02 -5.57 16.12
C THR A 40 -19.15 -6.65 15.05
N LYS A 41 -19.67 -6.29 13.87
CA LYS A 41 -19.86 -7.15 12.71
C LYS A 41 -19.12 -6.59 11.51
N LEU A 42 -18.66 -7.47 10.63
CA LEU A 42 -18.06 -7.07 9.36
C LEU A 42 -19.11 -6.35 8.50
N PRO A 43 -18.81 -5.13 8.01
CA PRO A 43 -19.73 -4.42 7.11
C PRO A 43 -19.93 -5.18 5.79
N GLU A 44 -21.16 -5.24 5.31
CA GLU A 44 -21.47 -5.69 3.97
C GLU A 44 -21.14 -4.60 2.95
N ILE A 45 -20.59 -4.96 1.78
CA ILE A 45 -20.34 -4.02 0.67
C ILE A 45 -21.64 -3.91 -0.13
N GLU A 46 -22.30 -2.74 -0.05
CA GLU A 46 -23.52 -2.45 -0.77
C GLU A 46 -23.20 -1.65 -2.06
N ILE A 47 -22.58 -2.33 -3.03
CA ILE A 47 -22.27 -1.79 -4.34
C ILE A 47 -22.73 -2.81 -5.37
N ASP A 48 -23.61 -2.39 -6.28
CA ASP A 48 -24.09 -3.28 -7.32
C ASP A 48 -23.01 -3.54 -8.39
N ASP A 49 -23.09 -4.71 -9.03
CA ASP A 49 -22.12 -5.13 -10.05
C ASP A 49 -22.16 -4.23 -11.29
N LYS A 50 -23.27 -3.54 -11.56
CA LYS A 50 -23.38 -2.57 -12.66
C LYS A 50 -22.55 -1.34 -12.38
N THR A 51 -22.59 -0.82 -11.15
CA THR A 51 -21.77 0.33 -10.72
C THR A 51 -20.28 -0.03 -10.72
N LEU A 52 -19.93 -1.22 -10.24
CA LEU A 52 -18.56 -1.73 -10.32
C LEU A 52 -18.08 -1.84 -11.78
N ASN A 53 -18.92 -2.36 -12.68
CA ASN A 53 -18.59 -2.51 -14.10
C ASN A 53 -18.58 -1.18 -14.87
N LEU A 54 -19.45 -0.24 -14.57
CA LEU A 54 -19.44 1.11 -15.17
C LEU A 54 -18.16 1.86 -14.83
N LEU A 55 -17.76 1.84 -13.57
CA LEU A 55 -16.47 2.38 -13.12
C LEU A 55 -15.29 1.62 -13.73
N ALA A 56 -15.51 0.35 -14.11
CA ALA A 56 -14.59 -0.48 -14.87
C ALA A 56 -14.36 0.04 -16.29
N THR A 57 -15.41 0.41 -16.97
CA THR A 57 -15.39 0.76 -18.41
C THR A 57 -14.93 2.20 -18.65
N GLU A 58 -15.20 3.12 -17.76
CA GLU A 58 -14.78 4.52 -17.91
C GLU A 58 -13.25 4.71 -17.87
N THR A 59 -12.53 3.80 -17.23
CA THR A 59 -11.07 3.86 -17.10
C THR A 59 -10.35 3.27 -18.30
N THR A 60 -10.94 2.27 -18.96
CA THR A 60 -10.36 1.62 -20.18
C THR A 60 -10.36 2.53 -21.40
N ASN A 61 -11.24 3.50 -21.48
CA ASN A 61 -11.36 4.41 -22.64
C ASN A 61 -10.28 5.52 -22.68
N LYS A 62 -9.40 5.64 -21.70
CA LYS A 62 -8.38 6.70 -21.61
C LYS A 62 -6.96 6.30 -22.00
N GLY A 63 -6.74 5.08 -22.51
CA GLY A 63 -5.48 4.67 -23.16
C GLY A 63 -4.22 4.71 -22.29
N PHE A 64 -4.33 4.64 -20.98
CA PHE A 64 -3.18 4.65 -20.07
C PHE A 64 -2.68 3.23 -19.81
N THR A 65 -1.53 2.92 -20.35
CA THR A 65 -0.70 1.78 -19.97
C THR A 65 0.02 2.12 -18.68
N VAL A 66 -0.10 1.24 -17.67
CA VAL A 66 0.68 1.22 -16.39
C VAL A 66 -0.14 1.53 -15.11
N PRO A 67 0.27 0.97 -13.96
CA PRO A 67 -0.47 0.81 -12.71
C PRO A 67 -0.99 2.06 -11.96
N GLY A 68 -1.23 3.16 -12.62
CA GLY A 68 -1.98 4.30 -12.03
C GLY A 68 -3.50 4.21 -12.19
N VAL A 69 -4.03 3.15 -12.82
CA VAL A 69 -5.45 3.03 -13.25
C VAL A 69 -6.24 2.02 -12.42
N GLN A 70 -5.75 1.64 -11.24
CA GLN A 70 -6.55 0.83 -10.34
C GLN A 70 -7.79 1.60 -9.91
N LYS A 71 -8.97 1.01 -10.14
CA LYS A 71 -10.25 1.59 -9.76
C LYS A 71 -10.31 1.79 -8.26
N LYS A 72 -10.63 3.00 -7.85
CA LYS A 72 -10.71 3.38 -6.43
C LYS A 72 -12.11 3.91 -6.14
N LEU A 73 -12.78 3.30 -5.16
CA LEU A 73 -14.11 3.71 -4.70
C LEU A 73 -14.00 4.29 -3.30
N SER A 74 -14.49 5.53 -3.13
CA SER A 74 -14.59 6.12 -1.80
C SER A 74 -15.90 5.68 -1.14
N LEU A 75 -15.81 5.08 0.05
CA LEU A 75 -16.94 4.49 0.74
C LEU A 75 -17.22 5.17 2.07
N HIS A 76 -18.52 5.27 2.40
CA HIS A 76 -19.02 5.64 3.71
C HIS A 76 -19.46 4.41 4.49
N LEU A 77 -19.17 4.37 5.80
CA LEU A 77 -19.62 3.32 6.71
C LEU A 77 -20.92 3.76 7.40
N VAL A 78 -22.01 3.06 7.10
CA VAL A 78 -23.30 3.18 7.83
C VAL A 78 -23.24 2.20 9.00
N SER A 79 -23.11 2.70 10.22
CA SER A 79 -22.93 1.90 11.44
C SER A 79 -24.18 1.82 12.34
N ASP A 80 -25.22 2.59 12.06
CA ASP A 80 -26.44 2.76 12.87
C ASP A 80 -27.43 1.58 12.79
N SER A 81 -27.19 0.65 11.89
CA SER A 81 -28.07 -0.49 11.66
C SER A 81 -27.57 -1.77 12.34
N ARG A 82 -28.49 -2.72 12.56
CA ARG A 82 -28.14 -4.09 13.03
C ARG A 82 -27.17 -4.80 12.08
N LYS A 83 -27.03 -4.29 10.83
CA LYS A 83 -26.09 -4.75 9.82
C LYS A 83 -25.29 -3.55 9.31
N PRO A 84 -24.03 -3.35 9.73
CA PRO A 84 -23.19 -2.28 9.21
C PRO A 84 -22.93 -2.49 7.71
N ARG A 85 -22.88 -1.38 6.93
CA ARG A 85 -22.75 -1.42 5.47
C ARG A 85 -21.76 -0.38 4.98
N LEU A 86 -21.00 -0.72 3.92
CA LEU A 86 -20.18 0.21 3.16
C LEU A 86 -20.93 0.62 1.90
N THR A 87 -21.16 1.91 1.72
CA THR A 87 -21.96 2.47 0.63
C THR A 87 -21.17 3.54 -0.14
N LEU A 88 -21.52 3.74 -1.42
CA LEU A 88 -21.00 4.86 -2.23
C LEU A 88 -21.67 6.19 -1.90
N VAL A 89 -22.83 6.14 -1.26
CA VAL A 89 -23.68 7.30 -0.98
C VAL A 89 -23.45 7.75 0.45
N ASN A 90 -23.47 9.04 0.65
CA ASN A 90 -23.26 9.75 1.90
C ASN A 90 -21.82 10.14 2.19
N TYR A 91 -21.70 11.29 2.80
CA TYR A 91 -20.47 11.90 3.28
C TYR A 91 -20.48 11.90 4.82
N PRO A 92 -19.36 11.73 5.48
CA PRO A 92 -18.00 11.65 4.93
C PRO A 92 -17.59 10.22 4.56
N THR A 93 -16.84 10.10 3.45
CA THR A 93 -16.22 8.83 3.05
C THR A 93 -14.99 8.56 3.89
N GLY A 94 -14.95 7.43 4.58
CA GLY A 94 -13.85 7.05 5.47
C GLY A 94 -12.97 5.93 4.95
N TYR A 95 -13.33 5.32 3.82
CA TYR A 95 -12.64 4.15 3.27
C TYR A 95 -12.43 4.29 1.76
N ILE A 96 -11.40 3.62 1.27
CA ILE A 96 -11.13 3.45 -0.15
C ILE A 96 -11.14 1.95 -0.44
N LEU A 97 -11.94 1.52 -1.41
CA LEU A 97 -12.02 0.15 -1.91
C LEU A 97 -11.38 0.07 -3.28
N LYS A 98 -10.54 -0.92 -3.49
CA LYS A 98 -9.90 -1.23 -4.77
C LYS A 98 -10.29 -2.66 -5.15
N PRO A 99 -11.27 -2.85 -6.04
CA PRO A 99 -11.69 -4.17 -6.48
C PRO A 99 -10.66 -4.82 -7.40
N GLN A 100 -10.79 -6.14 -7.59
CA GLN A 100 -10.05 -6.87 -8.61
C GLN A 100 -10.37 -6.30 -10.00
N VAL A 101 -9.35 -6.21 -10.84
CA VAL A 101 -9.46 -5.82 -12.26
C VAL A 101 -9.08 -7.01 -13.14
N ALA A 102 -9.67 -7.10 -14.34
CA ALA A 102 -9.45 -8.23 -15.23
C ALA A 102 -8.04 -8.29 -15.83
N GLU A 103 -7.40 -7.14 -15.94
CA GLU A 103 -6.10 -6.98 -16.61
C GLU A 103 -4.92 -7.55 -15.80
N PHE A 104 -5.06 -7.63 -14.49
CA PHE A 104 -4.00 -8.08 -13.58
C PHE A 104 -4.52 -9.12 -12.60
N GLU A 105 -3.83 -10.25 -12.51
CA GLU A 105 -4.16 -11.32 -11.58
C GLU A 105 -3.88 -10.89 -10.13
N ALA A 106 -4.80 -11.18 -9.21
CA ALA A 106 -4.64 -11.06 -7.76
C ALA A 106 -4.06 -9.70 -7.29
N LEU A 107 -4.53 -8.59 -7.91
CA LEU A 107 -4.02 -7.26 -7.60
C LEU A 107 -4.33 -6.82 -6.15
N PRO A 108 -5.57 -7.02 -5.60
CA PRO A 108 -5.87 -6.76 -4.20
C PRO A 108 -5.02 -7.56 -3.23
N GLU A 109 -4.80 -8.85 -3.51
CA GLU A 109 -3.99 -9.75 -2.68
C GLU A 109 -2.51 -9.34 -2.70
N SER A 110 -2.03 -8.89 -3.85
CA SER A 110 -0.67 -8.40 -4.04
C SER A 110 -0.42 -7.12 -3.24
N GLU A 111 -1.36 -6.16 -3.28
CA GLU A 111 -1.28 -4.92 -2.50
C GLU A 111 -1.31 -5.22 -1.00
N GLN A 112 -2.24 -6.07 -0.54
CA GLN A 112 -2.33 -6.49 0.86
C GLN A 112 -1.03 -7.14 1.34
N LEU A 113 -0.44 -8.01 0.55
CA LEU A 113 0.81 -8.70 0.88
C LEU A 113 1.95 -7.71 1.08
N ILE A 114 2.17 -6.80 0.11
CA ILE A 114 3.23 -5.78 0.18
C ILE A 114 3.01 -4.83 1.36
N MET A 115 1.80 -4.36 1.57
CA MET A 115 1.48 -3.48 2.70
C MET A 115 1.78 -4.17 4.04
N THR A 116 1.46 -5.46 4.18
CA THR A 116 1.79 -6.24 5.37
C THR A 116 3.31 -6.45 5.52
N MET A 117 4.04 -6.64 4.43
CA MET A 117 5.51 -6.70 4.44
C MET A 117 6.13 -5.36 4.86
N ALA A 118 5.54 -4.23 4.43
CA ALA A 118 5.99 -2.90 4.82
C ALA A 118 5.83 -2.67 6.32
N ASP A 119 4.67 -3.05 6.90
CA ASP A 119 4.47 -3.04 8.36
C ASP A 119 5.53 -3.86 9.09
N MET A 120 5.86 -5.06 8.58
CA MET A 120 6.89 -5.91 9.15
C MET A 120 8.29 -5.27 9.08
N ALA A 121 8.58 -4.53 8.02
CA ALA A 121 9.83 -3.76 7.88
C ALA A 121 9.90 -2.58 8.85
N GLY A 122 8.76 -2.16 9.42
CA GLY A 122 8.63 -1.03 10.33
C GLY A 122 8.37 0.28 9.60
N ILE A 123 7.88 0.21 8.37
CA ILE A 123 7.35 1.35 7.63
C ILE A 123 5.94 1.63 8.15
N SER A 124 5.64 2.89 8.44
CA SER A 124 4.28 3.29 8.82
C SER A 124 3.35 3.18 7.63
N THR A 125 2.29 2.35 7.72
CA THR A 125 1.30 2.17 6.65
C THR A 125 -0.07 2.66 7.07
N VAL A 126 -0.92 2.99 6.07
CA VAL A 126 -2.36 3.20 6.32
C VAL A 126 -2.99 1.89 6.78
N PRO A 127 -4.06 1.90 7.61
CA PRO A 127 -4.80 0.68 7.93
C PRO A 127 -5.35 0.05 6.65
N HIS A 128 -5.04 -1.22 6.43
CA HIS A 128 -5.36 -1.95 5.20
C HIS A 128 -5.84 -3.38 5.47
N ALA A 129 -6.59 -3.94 4.54
CA ALA A 129 -7.08 -5.32 4.63
C ALA A 129 -7.64 -5.79 3.28
N LEU A 130 -7.94 -7.09 3.20
CA LEU A 130 -8.81 -7.65 2.15
C LEU A 130 -10.25 -7.79 2.68
N ILE A 131 -11.21 -7.57 1.81
CA ILE A 131 -12.64 -7.80 2.10
C ILE A 131 -13.28 -8.57 0.93
N LYS A 132 -14.25 -9.42 1.24
CA LYS A 132 -15.00 -10.13 0.21
C LYS A 132 -16.08 -9.21 -0.36
N GLY A 133 -16.06 -9.02 -1.68
CA GLY A 133 -17.13 -8.43 -2.46
C GLY A 133 -17.85 -9.47 -3.31
N ASN A 134 -18.84 -9.04 -4.08
CA ASN A 134 -19.61 -9.94 -4.95
C ASN A 134 -18.73 -10.56 -6.07
N ALA A 135 -17.78 -9.81 -6.58
CA ALA A 135 -16.86 -10.21 -7.65
C ALA A 135 -15.54 -10.84 -7.17
N GLY A 136 -15.41 -11.19 -5.88
CA GLY A 136 -14.19 -11.75 -5.30
C GLY A 136 -13.58 -10.88 -4.20
N LEU A 137 -12.26 -10.97 -4.02
CA LEU A 137 -11.54 -10.15 -3.04
C LEU A 137 -11.33 -8.74 -3.57
N ALA A 138 -11.41 -7.78 -2.65
CA ALA A 138 -11.05 -6.38 -2.87
C ALA A 138 -10.11 -5.93 -1.76
N TYR A 139 -9.16 -5.05 -2.08
CA TYR A 139 -8.35 -4.36 -1.09
C TYR A 139 -9.15 -3.19 -0.54
N ILE A 140 -9.11 -3.02 0.78
CA ILE A 140 -9.76 -1.90 1.47
C ILE A 140 -8.76 -1.20 2.38
N THR A 141 -8.75 0.12 2.33
CA THR A 141 -7.93 0.94 3.23
C THR A 141 -8.78 2.01 3.90
N LYS A 142 -8.40 2.36 5.13
CA LYS A 142 -9.01 3.47 5.86
C LYS A 142 -8.31 4.77 5.44
N ARG A 143 -9.09 5.80 5.17
CA ARG A 143 -8.55 7.14 4.92
C ARG A 143 -7.92 7.69 6.19
N VAL A 144 -6.67 8.13 6.09
CA VAL A 144 -5.92 8.73 7.23
C VAL A 144 -6.12 10.24 7.34
N ASP A 145 -6.60 10.88 6.28
CA ASP A 145 -6.95 12.30 6.23
C ASP A 145 -8.36 12.60 6.81
N ARG A 146 -9.01 11.59 7.39
CA ARG A 146 -10.33 11.66 8.03
C ARG A 146 -10.29 11.04 9.42
N ASN A 147 -10.52 11.83 10.44
CA ASN A 147 -10.73 11.31 11.78
C ASN A 147 -12.25 11.29 12.05
N LEU A 148 -12.83 10.10 11.91
CA LEU A 148 -14.27 9.87 12.08
C LEU A 148 -14.54 9.46 13.53
N THR A 149 -15.03 10.37 14.34
CA THR A 149 -15.61 10.07 15.65
C THR A 149 -17.14 10.03 15.56
N SER A 150 -17.83 9.52 16.58
CA SER A 150 -19.30 9.47 16.60
C SER A 150 -19.97 10.83 16.39
N ASP A 151 -19.31 11.89 16.80
CA ASP A 151 -19.91 13.22 16.91
C ASP A 151 -19.25 14.26 16.00
N LYS A 152 -18.09 13.98 15.44
CA LYS A 152 -17.33 14.94 14.63
C LYS A 152 -16.51 14.26 13.54
N VAL A 153 -16.46 14.91 12.38
CA VAL A 153 -15.54 14.60 11.31
C VAL A 153 -14.43 15.64 11.29
N GLU A 154 -13.22 15.25 11.62
CA GLU A 154 -12.04 16.08 11.44
C GLU A 154 -11.40 15.75 10.09
N MET A 155 -11.07 16.78 9.34
CA MET A 155 -10.39 16.64 8.06
C MET A 155 -8.98 17.21 8.19
N LEU A 156 -7.97 16.34 8.01
CA LEU A 156 -6.57 16.73 8.00
C LEU A 156 -6.18 17.16 6.59
N ALA A 157 -5.51 18.30 6.46
CA ALA A 157 -4.96 18.70 5.18
C ALA A 157 -3.90 17.68 4.75
N MET A 158 -3.99 17.24 3.49
CA MET A 158 -3.09 16.25 2.92
C MET A 158 -2.83 16.57 1.45
N GLU A 159 -1.56 16.71 1.08
CA GLU A 159 -1.14 17.01 -0.29
C GLU A 159 -0.03 16.06 -0.74
N ASP A 160 -0.16 15.56 -1.97
CA ASP A 160 0.86 14.70 -2.55
C ASP A 160 2.10 15.49 -3.03
N PHE A 161 3.23 14.79 -3.21
CA PHE A 161 4.47 15.45 -3.61
C PHE A 161 4.45 16.01 -5.03
N CYS A 162 3.53 15.55 -5.88
CA CYS A 162 3.31 16.16 -7.19
C CYS A 162 2.74 17.58 -7.03
N GLN A 163 1.77 17.77 -6.13
CA GLN A 163 1.20 19.07 -5.78
C GLN A 163 2.23 19.97 -5.09
N LEU A 164 2.93 19.44 -4.07
CA LEU A 164 3.94 20.18 -3.30
C LEU A 164 5.18 20.59 -4.14
N ASP A 165 5.50 19.81 -5.19
CA ASP A 165 6.55 20.13 -6.16
C ASP A 165 6.02 20.99 -7.34
N LEU A 166 4.78 21.51 -7.22
CA LEU A 166 4.11 22.35 -8.21
C LEU A 166 4.02 21.72 -9.62
N ARG A 167 3.72 20.42 -9.66
CA ARG A 167 3.60 19.66 -10.90
C ARG A 167 2.18 19.26 -11.21
N LEU A 168 1.87 19.13 -12.47
CA LEU A 168 0.60 18.58 -12.92
C LEU A 168 0.60 17.05 -12.75
N THR A 169 -0.60 16.45 -12.62
CA THR A 169 -0.77 15.00 -12.48
C THR A 169 -0.07 14.21 -13.60
N GLN A 170 -0.04 14.71 -14.83
CA GLN A 170 0.65 14.09 -15.96
C GLN A 170 2.18 14.01 -15.78
N ASP A 171 2.75 14.79 -14.85
CA ASP A 171 4.17 14.84 -14.56
C ASP A 171 4.58 14.00 -13.35
N GLN A 172 3.68 13.18 -12.81
CA GLN A 172 3.90 12.37 -11.61
C GLN A 172 5.12 11.45 -11.68
N TYR A 173 5.52 11.02 -12.89
CA TYR A 173 6.70 10.18 -13.14
C TYR A 173 7.97 10.98 -13.51
N LYS A 174 7.88 12.31 -13.57
CA LYS A 174 9.02 13.18 -13.87
C LYS A 174 9.65 13.67 -12.57
N GLY A 175 10.92 13.38 -12.36
CA GLY A 175 11.66 13.82 -11.18
C GLY A 175 12.63 12.79 -10.64
N SER A 176 13.01 13.01 -9.40
CA SER A 176 13.92 12.12 -8.67
C SER A 176 13.53 12.02 -7.21
N TYR A 177 14.00 10.98 -6.53
CA TYR A 177 13.77 10.86 -5.09
C TYR A 177 14.53 11.92 -4.29
N GLU A 178 15.62 12.48 -4.82
CA GLU A 178 16.28 13.65 -4.27
C GLU A 178 15.37 14.89 -4.26
N ARG A 179 14.43 15.00 -5.24
CA ARG A 179 13.40 16.06 -5.19
C ARG A 179 12.34 15.76 -4.13
N CYS A 180 11.97 14.50 -3.94
CA CYS A 180 11.09 14.09 -2.82
C CYS A 180 11.71 14.48 -1.48
N ALA A 181 13.03 14.28 -1.31
CA ALA A 181 13.76 14.71 -0.12
C ALA A 181 13.67 16.24 0.08
N LYS A 182 13.78 17.03 -0.99
CA LYS A 182 13.64 18.50 -0.91
C LYS A 182 12.22 18.94 -0.53
N VAL A 183 11.19 18.21 -0.92
CA VAL A 183 9.82 18.46 -0.46
C VAL A 183 9.73 18.27 1.06
N ILE A 184 10.32 17.19 1.58
CA ILE A 184 10.39 16.94 3.03
C ILE A 184 11.16 18.04 3.74
N GLU A 185 12.36 18.42 3.26
CA GLU A 185 13.17 19.51 3.84
C GLU A 185 12.39 20.81 3.94
N ARG A 186 11.58 21.11 2.93
CA ARG A 186 10.85 22.38 2.83
C ARG A 186 9.59 22.44 3.68
N TYR A 187 8.87 21.35 3.81
CA TYR A 187 7.50 21.38 4.31
C TYR A 187 7.24 20.50 5.53
N SER A 188 8.13 19.54 5.86
CA SER A 188 7.93 18.68 7.02
C SER A 188 8.31 19.38 8.31
N SER A 189 7.49 19.17 9.35
CA SER A 189 7.77 19.65 10.72
C SER A 189 8.75 18.72 11.47
N ARG A 190 9.10 17.55 10.91
CA ARG A 190 10.02 16.57 11.52
C ARG A 190 10.97 15.95 10.49
N VAL A 191 11.67 16.81 9.77
CA VAL A 191 12.51 16.48 8.60
C VAL A 191 13.35 15.22 8.78
N GLY A 192 14.06 15.06 9.90
CA GLY A 192 14.94 13.90 10.12
C GLY A 192 14.21 12.56 10.15
N PHE A 193 13.05 12.50 10.79
CA PHE A 193 12.22 11.30 10.82
C PHE A 193 11.66 10.97 9.44
N ASP A 194 11.09 11.96 8.77
CA ASP A 194 10.44 11.76 7.48
C ASP A 194 11.46 11.45 6.38
N MET A 195 12.68 11.99 6.49
CA MET A 195 13.78 11.63 5.59
C MET A 195 14.21 10.16 5.77
N THR A 196 14.29 9.71 7.02
CA THR A 196 14.58 8.31 7.35
C THR A 196 13.49 7.37 6.84
N GLU A 197 12.24 7.75 7.02
CA GLU A 197 11.09 7.01 6.53
C GLU A 197 11.05 6.96 5.00
N LEU A 198 11.33 8.06 4.31
CA LEU A 198 11.48 8.07 2.85
C LEU A 198 12.57 7.08 2.40
N PHE A 199 13.75 7.11 3.01
CA PHE A 199 14.83 6.18 2.69
C PHE A 199 14.42 4.72 2.86
N MET A 200 13.77 4.38 3.99
CA MET A 200 13.25 3.04 4.25
C MET A 200 12.27 2.58 3.18
N ARG A 201 11.33 3.44 2.78
CA ARG A 201 10.35 3.14 1.72
C ARG A 201 11.03 2.90 0.37
N LEU A 202 12.09 3.65 0.03
CA LEU A 202 12.81 3.44 -1.21
C LEU A 202 13.57 2.12 -1.23
N VAL A 203 14.27 1.77 -0.14
CA VAL A 203 14.96 0.47 -0.01
C VAL A 203 13.94 -0.67 -0.10
N PHE A 204 12.84 -0.58 0.63
CA PHE A 204 11.76 -1.57 0.65
C PHE A 204 11.13 -1.72 -0.74
N SER A 205 10.76 -0.62 -1.40
CA SER A 205 10.17 -0.64 -2.74
C SER A 205 11.11 -1.29 -3.77
N PHE A 206 12.41 -1.03 -3.68
CA PHE A 206 13.40 -1.70 -4.52
C PHE A 206 13.41 -3.21 -4.27
N VAL A 207 13.44 -3.66 -3.01
CA VAL A 207 13.48 -5.09 -2.66
C VAL A 207 12.21 -5.81 -3.09
N THR A 208 11.05 -5.18 -2.95
CA THR A 208 9.75 -5.78 -3.26
C THR A 208 9.28 -5.55 -4.71
N GLY A 209 10.11 -4.89 -5.53
CA GLY A 209 9.78 -4.65 -6.93
C GLY A 209 8.65 -3.65 -7.16
N ASN A 210 8.46 -2.71 -6.23
CA ASN A 210 7.52 -1.62 -6.42
C ASN A 210 8.14 -0.51 -7.28
N SER A 211 8.04 -0.65 -8.58
CA SER A 211 8.54 0.34 -9.57
C SER A 211 7.57 1.51 -9.80
N ASP A 212 6.45 1.59 -9.07
CA ASP A 212 5.43 2.64 -9.25
C ASP A 212 5.40 3.70 -8.12
N MET A 213 6.46 3.80 -7.33
CA MET A 213 6.58 4.82 -6.28
C MET A 213 6.86 6.21 -6.87
N HIS A 214 5.87 6.77 -7.54
CA HIS A 214 5.92 8.10 -8.15
C HIS A 214 5.53 9.21 -7.16
N LEU A 215 5.57 10.49 -7.61
CA LEU A 215 5.34 11.65 -6.74
C LEU A 215 3.99 11.64 -6.01
N LYS A 216 2.94 11.06 -6.59
CA LYS A 216 1.60 10.99 -5.96
C LYS A 216 1.47 9.88 -4.91
N ASN A 217 2.45 8.98 -4.79
CA ASN A 217 2.50 7.92 -3.79
C ASN A 217 3.22 8.35 -2.49
N PHE A 218 3.60 9.63 -2.42
CA PHE A 218 4.07 10.28 -1.22
C PHE A 218 3.20 11.50 -0.94
N SER A 219 2.83 11.72 0.33
CA SER A 219 2.08 12.90 0.75
C SER A 219 2.59 13.40 2.08
N LEU A 220 2.44 14.69 2.32
CA LEU A 220 2.45 15.26 3.65
C LEU A 220 1.03 15.37 4.18
N ILE A 221 0.86 15.10 5.46
CA ILE A 221 -0.42 15.17 6.15
C ILE A 221 -0.29 16.02 7.40
N GLU A 222 -1.29 16.80 7.69
CA GLU A 222 -1.37 17.59 8.92
C GLU A 222 -1.47 16.68 10.15
N THR A 223 -0.78 17.02 11.23
CA THR A 223 -0.74 16.20 12.46
C THR A 223 -2.04 16.26 13.25
N ALA A 224 -2.75 17.40 13.19
CA ALA A 224 -4.08 17.63 13.74
C ALA A 224 -4.79 18.70 12.92
N GLU A 225 -6.11 18.75 12.94
CA GLU A 225 -6.90 19.74 12.22
C GLU A 225 -6.42 21.17 12.54
N LYS A 226 -6.00 21.90 11.52
CA LYS A 226 -5.48 23.29 11.59
C LYS A 226 -4.24 23.47 12.48
N SER A 227 -3.45 22.43 12.68
CA SER A 227 -2.19 22.55 13.44
C SER A 227 -1.13 23.33 12.69
N GLY A 228 -1.15 23.33 11.36
CA GLY A 228 -0.09 23.88 10.52
C GLY A 228 1.20 23.04 10.57
N GLU A 229 1.21 21.91 11.25
CA GLU A 229 2.33 20.98 11.33
C GLU A 229 2.09 19.80 10.38
N TYR A 230 3.02 19.59 9.47
CA TYR A 230 2.91 18.57 8.43
C TYR A 230 4.01 17.53 8.58
N VAL A 231 3.66 16.26 8.34
CA VAL A 231 4.57 15.11 8.41
C VAL A 231 4.35 14.19 7.23
N LEU A 232 5.34 13.36 6.90
CA LEU A 232 5.16 12.34 5.88
C LEU A 232 4.02 11.41 6.28
N SER A 233 3.01 11.27 5.40
CA SER A 233 1.85 10.41 5.65
C SER A 233 2.28 8.95 5.80
N PRO A 234 1.50 8.11 6.49
CA PRO A 234 1.68 6.66 6.37
C PRO A 234 1.71 6.22 4.90
N ALA A 235 2.48 5.17 4.59
CA ALA A 235 2.60 4.64 3.23
C ALA A 235 1.28 4.02 2.75
N TYR A 236 0.99 4.19 1.49
CA TYR A 236 -0.17 3.64 0.78
C TYR A 236 0.22 3.30 -0.66
N ASP A 237 -0.61 2.55 -1.35
CA ASP A 237 -0.44 2.24 -2.79
C ASP A 237 0.88 1.50 -3.08
N LEU A 238 1.23 0.52 -2.25
CA LEU A 238 2.43 -0.31 -2.45
C LEU A 238 2.05 -1.58 -3.22
N LEU A 239 2.67 -1.80 -4.37
CA LEU A 239 2.42 -2.94 -5.27
C LEU A 239 3.72 -3.57 -5.78
N PRO A 240 3.81 -4.89 -5.95
CA PRO A 240 4.99 -5.55 -6.54
C PRO A 240 4.94 -5.46 -8.07
N VAL A 241 5.06 -4.25 -8.61
CA VAL A 241 4.81 -3.96 -10.04
C VAL A 241 5.66 -4.82 -10.96
N ASN A 242 6.96 -5.02 -10.64
CA ASN A 242 7.83 -5.87 -11.45
C ASN A 242 7.42 -7.35 -11.44
N VAL A 243 6.56 -7.79 -10.51
CA VAL A 243 5.99 -9.15 -10.50
C VAL A 243 4.70 -9.20 -11.30
N ILE A 244 3.82 -8.20 -11.12
CA ILE A 244 2.50 -8.13 -11.76
C ILE A 244 2.63 -7.78 -13.25
N LEU A 245 3.59 -6.92 -13.59
CA LEU A 245 3.88 -6.45 -14.95
C LEU A 245 5.36 -6.70 -15.27
N PRO A 246 5.75 -7.94 -15.64
CA PRO A 246 7.16 -8.28 -15.92
C PRO A 246 7.75 -7.51 -17.13
N ALA A 247 6.91 -6.91 -17.96
CA ALA A 247 7.34 -6.05 -19.06
C ALA A 247 7.91 -4.71 -18.58
N ASP A 248 7.61 -4.29 -17.33
CA ASP A 248 8.23 -3.12 -16.72
C ASP A 248 9.64 -3.48 -16.25
N ILE A 249 10.64 -2.97 -16.99
CA ILE A 249 12.06 -3.20 -16.71
C ILE A 249 12.67 -2.14 -15.78
N GLU A 250 11.93 -1.09 -15.42
CA GLU A 250 12.40 -0.07 -14.50
C GLU A 250 12.36 -0.63 -13.06
N GLN A 251 13.34 -0.25 -12.26
CA GLN A 251 13.44 -0.67 -10.87
C GLN A 251 12.81 0.35 -9.92
N THR A 252 12.58 1.56 -10.42
CA THR A 252 12.01 2.68 -9.67
C THR A 252 11.22 3.60 -10.59
N ALA A 253 10.14 4.21 -10.08
CA ALA A 253 9.31 5.18 -10.83
C ALA A 253 10.04 6.48 -11.15
N LEU A 254 10.80 6.98 -10.17
CA LEU A 254 11.60 8.19 -10.27
C LEU A 254 13.09 7.81 -10.29
N THR A 255 13.93 8.73 -10.71
CA THR A 255 15.38 8.46 -10.70
C THR A 255 15.91 8.45 -9.26
N LEU A 256 16.77 7.49 -8.96
CA LEU A 256 17.61 7.42 -7.77
C LEU A 256 19.07 7.57 -8.21
N ASN A 257 19.74 8.61 -7.73
CA ASN A 257 21.11 8.94 -8.16
C ASN A 257 21.24 9.01 -9.71
N GLY A 258 20.20 9.58 -10.36
CA GLY A 258 20.13 9.73 -11.81
C GLY A 258 19.74 8.47 -12.59
N LYS A 259 19.37 7.38 -11.94
CA LYS A 259 19.07 6.08 -12.57
C LYS A 259 17.67 5.59 -12.21
N LYS A 260 17.05 4.85 -13.12
CA LYS A 260 15.86 4.03 -12.87
C LYS A 260 16.14 2.53 -13.02
N ARG A 261 17.30 2.15 -13.57
CA ARG A 261 17.76 0.78 -13.83
C ARG A 261 19.18 0.59 -13.34
N ASN A 262 19.60 -0.66 -13.17
CA ASN A 262 20.94 -1.00 -12.69
C ASN A 262 21.28 -0.30 -11.37
N ILE A 263 20.28 -0.16 -10.51
CA ILE A 263 20.43 0.41 -9.18
C ILE A 263 21.22 -0.59 -8.32
N ARG A 264 22.17 -0.07 -7.55
CA ARG A 264 23.06 -0.80 -6.69
C ARG A 264 23.08 -0.18 -5.28
N ARG A 265 23.57 -0.91 -4.30
CA ARG A 265 23.71 -0.44 -2.91
C ARG A 265 24.37 0.95 -2.82
N LYS A 266 25.40 1.22 -3.64
CA LYS A 266 26.08 2.53 -3.69
C LYS A 266 25.17 3.70 -4.07
N ASP A 267 24.09 3.46 -4.85
CA ASP A 267 23.17 4.51 -5.26
C ASP A 267 22.30 4.94 -4.08
N PHE A 268 21.93 4.02 -3.19
CA PHE A 268 21.26 4.32 -1.91
C PHE A 268 22.18 5.08 -0.96
N TYR A 269 23.46 4.74 -0.88
CA TYR A 269 24.41 5.53 -0.07
C TYR A 269 24.60 6.94 -0.62
N SER A 270 24.68 7.11 -1.95
CA SER A 270 24.72 8.43 -2.58
C SER A 270 23.49 9.26 -2.26
N PHE A 271 22.30 8.65 -2.34
CA PHE A 271 21.06 9.31 -1.93
C PHE A 271 21.07 9.70 -0.44
N ALA A 272 21.42 8.76 0.44
CA ALA A 272 21.50 9.01 1.88
C ALA A 272 22.43 10.19 2.20
N TYR A 273 23.61 10.23 1.58
CA TYR A 273 24.56 11.33 1.74
C TYR A 273 23.96 12.68 1.32
N LYS A 274 23.31 12.75 0.15
CA LYS A 274 22.65 13.96 -0.36
C LYS A 274 21.50 14.43 0.54
N CYS A 275 20.86 13.50 1.27
CA CYS A 275 19.75 13.77 2.18
C CYS A 275 20.18 13.96 3.65
N GLY A 276 21.49 14.06 3.92
CA GLY A 276 22.01 14.25 5.28
C GLY A 276 21.80 13.03 6.20
N ILE A 277 21.53 11.83 5.64
CA ILE A 277 21.41 10.60 6.42
C ILE A 277 22.82 10.04 6.69
N PRO A 278 23.22 9.83 7.96
CA PRO A 278 24.51 9.25 8.28
C PRO A 278 24.71 7.86 7.64
N LYS A 279 25.90 7.57 7.15
CA LYS A 279 26.20 6.28 6.47
C LYS A 279 25.80 5.06 7.30
N ASN A 280 26.10 5.07 8.60
CA ASN A 280 25.77 3.96 9.50
C ASN A 280 24.24 3.77 9.63
N SER A 281 23.48 4.86 9.65
CA SER A 281 22.03 4.83 9.68
C SER A 281 21.47 4.22 8.38
N ALA A 282 21.97 4.68 7.22
CA ALA A 282 21.59 4.13 5.93
C ALA A 282 21.93 2.62 5.83
N GLU A 283 23.11 2.23 6.29
CA GLU A 283 23.52 0.82 6.32
C GLU A 283 22.62 -0.04 7.21
N ASN A 284 22.28 0.43 8.40
CA ASN A 284 21.37 -0.27 9.32
C ASN A 284 19.97 -0.42 8.73
N MET A 285 19.45 0.60 8.04
CA MET A 285 18.16 0.54 7.36
C MET A 285 18.17 -0.47 6.21
N ILE A 286 19.21 -0.50 5.38
CA ILE A 286 19.36 -1.51 4.33
C ILE A 286 19.43 -2.90 4.95
N LYS A 287 20.28 -3.11 5.96
CA LYS A 287 20.42 -4.40 6.67
C LYS A 287 19.07 -4.84 7.26
N ARG A 288 18.31 -3.92 7.84
CA ARG A 288 16.98 -4.22 8.39
C ARG A 288 16.05 -4.81 7.34
N VAL A 289 15.93 -4.16 6.17
CA VAL A 289 15.05 -4.64 5.08
C VAL A 289 15.52 -5.97 4.55
N VAL A 290 16.83 -6.11 4.27
CA VAL A 290 17.43 -7.34 3.72
C VAL A 290 17.34 -8.52 4.71
N SER A 291 17.50 -8.28 6.01
CA SER A 291 17.42 -9.33 7.05
C SER A 291 16.02 -9.96 7.18
N LEU A 292 15.01 -9.36 6.61
CA LEU A 292 13.63 -9.89 6.58
C LEU A 292 13.35 -10.79 5.37
N LYS A 293 14.36 -11.06 4.51
CA LYS A 293 14.23 -11.85 3.29
C LYS A 293 13.46 -13.15 3.49
N GLU A 294 13.89 -14.00 4.43
CA GLU A 294 13.25 -15.29 4.71
C GLU A 294 11.78 -15.14 5.18
N LYS A 295 11.49 -14.06 5.93
CA LYS A 295 10.12 -13.76 6.37
C LYS A 295 9.26 -13.32 5.20
N TYR A 296 9.78 -12.49 4.30
CA TYR A 296 9.06 -12.10 3.07
C TYR A 296 8.76 -13.32 2.20
N GLU A 297 9.73 -14.23 2.03
CA GLU A 297 9.51 -15.48 1.31
C GLU A 297 8.42 -16.34 1.95
N ALA A 298 8.44 -16.50 3.28
CA ALA A 298 7.40 -17.22 3.99
C ALA A 298 6.03 -16.59 3.78
N MET A 299 5.93 -15.25 3.86
CA MET A 299 4.69 -14.53 3.57
C MET A 299 4.21 -14.73 2.13
N CYS A 300 5.11 -14.76 1.15
CA CYS A 300 4.75 -15.08 -0.23
C CYS A 300 4.18 -16.49 -0.34
N ARG A 301 4.82 -17.49 0.26
CA ARG A 301 4.35 -18.90 0.25
C ARG A 301 2.96 -19.04 0.88
N ASP A 302 2.71 -18.34 1.98
CA ASP A 302 1.44 -18.38 2.73
C ASP A 302 0.36 -17.45 2.16
N SER A 303 0.69 -16.64 1.14
CA SER A 303 -0.22 -15.67 0.54
C SER A 303 -1.33 -16.32 -0.30
N LEU A 304 -2.31 -15.50 -0.69
CA LEU A 304 -3.41 -15.89 -1.57
C LEU A 304 -3.04 -15.77 -3.08
N LEU A 305 -1.79 -15.48 -3.40
CA LEU A 305 -1.31 -15.42 -4.78
C LEU A 305 -1.28 -16.81 -5.42
N SER A 306 -1.32 -16.87 -6.75
CA SER A 306 -1.05 -18.10 -7.49
C SER A 306 0.39 -18.57 -7.30
N ASP A 307 0.65 -19.85 -7.49
CA ASP A 307 1.98 -20.42 -7.29
C ASP A 307 3.02 -19.76 -8.21
N ASN A 308 2.63 -19.44 -9.46
CA ASN A 308 3.48 -18.71 -10.39
C ASN A 308 3.87 -17.30 -9.87
N LEU A 309 2.90 -16.53 -9.37
CA LEU A 309 3.19 -15.21 -8.79
C LEU A 309 4.05 -15.32 -7.53
N LYS A 310 3.82 -16.33 -6.67
CA LYS A 310 4.65 -16.59 -5.49
C LYS A 310 6.10 -16.83 -5.87
N GLU A 311 6.34 -17.73 -6.84
CA GLU A 311 7.69 -18.05 -7.30
C GLU A 311 8.39 -16.85 -7.92
N CYS A 312 7.69 -16.10 -8.77
CA CYS A 312 8.23 -14.88 -9.37
C CYS A 312 8.60 -13.84 -8.31
N PHE A 313 7.75 -13.67 -7.30
CA PHE A 313 7.98 -12.71 -6.24
C PHE A 313 9.16 -13.10 -5.34
N ILE A 314 9.22 -14.37 -4.90
CA ILE A 314 10.33 -14.90 -4.12
C ILE A 314 11.66 -14.73 -4.87
N ARG A 315 11.70 -15.07 -6.15
CA ARG A 315 12.88 -14.88 -6.99
C ARG A 315 13.34 -13.43 -7.04
N LEU A 316 12.39 -12.50 -7.29
CA LEU A 316 12.68 -11.06 -7.34
C LEU A 316 13.24 -10.55 -6.01
N ILE A 317 12.61 -10.90 -4.86
CA ILE A 317 13.11 -10.51 -3.53
C ILE A 317 14.54 -11.00 -3.32
N ASN A 318 14.82 -12.25 -3.69
CA ASN A 318 16.17 -12.83 -3.57
C ASN A 318 17.20 -12.02 -4.37
N GLU A 319 16.93 -11.79 -5.66
CA GLU A 319 17.80 -11.03 -6.56
C GLU A 319 18.05 -9.61 -6.03
N ARG A 320 17.02 -8.94 -5.52
CA ARG A 320 17.13 -7.57 -5.02
C ARG A 320 17.86 -7.49 -3.66
N CYS A 321 17.63 -8.44 -2.77
CA CYS A 321 18.35 -8.54 -1.52
C CYS A 321 19.87 -8.80 -1.78
N ASP A 322 20.21 -9.68 -2.72
CA ASP A 322 21.59 -9.98 -3.07
C ASP A 322 22.33 -8.76 -3.66
N ILE A 323 21.62 -7.88 -4.39
CA ILE A 323 22.18 -6.59 -4.86
C ILE A 323 22.51 -5.64 -3.71
N LEU A 324 21.77 -5.71 -2.60
CA LEU A 324 21.93 -4.84 -1.43
C LEU A 324 22.79 -5.45 -0.30
N SER A 325 23.13 -6.72 -0.38
CA SER A 325 23.94 -7.45 0.63
C SER A 325 25.44 -7.12 0.63
#